data_e8e96cc10ec683bc54b51b074412be06
#
_entry.id   e8e96cc10ec683bc54b51b074412be06
#
_cell.length_a   1.000
_cell.length_b   1.000
_cell.length_c   1.000
_cell.angle_alpha   90.00
_cell.angle_beta   90.00
_cell.angle_gamma   90.00
#
_symmetry.space_group_name_H-M   'P 1'
#
loop_
_entity.id
_entity.type
_entity.pdbx_description
1 polymer ?
#
loop_
_entity_poly.entity_id
_entity_poly.type
_entity_poly.pdbx_seq_one_letter_code
_entity_poly.pdbx_strand_id
1 'polypeptide(L)'
;MRFASLLLLAALGLAPAQTLLVLNKEGSLAIVDPNAGKVLAAVRTGEQPHEVAVSADGKIACVTNYGGGPAGPGKTLSVIDVPGRKELHRVDLTPLSRPHGVWAVGDKFWFTAEANKVIGRYDPAANQIDTIIGTGQNTTHMVLPLPDESRIFTSNIGAGTITIIDRAGVNNWSNTDVAVGKGPEGFDLSPDGKQIWAANSQDGTVTVVDLYTKRAIQTFKVGTKRSNRLKFSPDGRLVLISDLDAGELLVLERDTKKDLARIKLGRQPAGILITPDSARAYVAVTGDNNVAVIKLATLEIADRIQTGNGPDGMAWIQ
;
A
#
# COMPACT_ATOMS: atom_id res chain seq x y z
N MET A 1 -48.18 -13.96 -44.18
CA MET A 1 -47.57 -14.05 -42.85
C MET A 1 -46.10 -13.62 -42.97
N ARG A 2 -45.78 -12.44 -42.46
CA ARG A 2 -44.38 -11.92 -42.45
C ARG A 2 -43.81 -12.16 -41.07
N PHE A 3 -42.78 -12.98 -40.94
CA PHE A 3 -42.06 -13.18 -39.72
C PHE A 3 -41.08 -12.01 -39.52
N ALA A 4 -41.26 -11.22 -38.49
CA ALA A 4 -40.33 -10.21 -38.07
C ALA A 4 -39.29 -10.90 -37.14
N SER A 5 -38.05 -10.99 -37.61
CA SER A 5 -36.92 -11.44 -36.79
C SER A 5 -36.48 -10.32 -35.87
N LEU A 6 -36.71 -10.49 -34.58
CA LEU A 6 -36.21 -9.60 -33.54
C LEU A 6 -34.73 -9.91 -33.33
N LEU A 7 -33.84 -9.03 -33.78
CA LEU A 7 -32.41 -9.09 -33.41
C LEU A 7 -32.29 -8.58 -31.96
N LEU A 8 -31.97 -9.51 -31.04
CA LEU A 8 -31.57 -9.20 -29.68
C LEU A 8 -30.11 -8.71 -29.74
N LEU A 9 -29.90 -7.38 -29.70
CA LEU A 9 -28.56 -6.83 -29.40
C LEU A 9 -28.24 -7.09 -27.94
N ALA A 10 -27.39 -8.06 -27.67
CA ALA A 10 -26.75 -8.22 -26.37
C ALA A 10 -25.80 -7.01 -26.17
N ALA A 11 -26.19 -6.09 -25.29
CA ALA A 11 -25.27 -5.06 -24.82
C ALA A 11 -24.16 -5.77 -24.03
N LEU A 12 -23.00 -5.96 -24.66
CA LEU A 12 -21.76 -6.28 -23.96
C LEU A 12 -21.47 -5.08 -23.04
N GLY A 13 -21.82 -5.20 -21.78
CA GLY A 13 -21.38 -4.26 -20.76
C GLY A 13 -19.87 -4.26 -20.75
N LEU A 14 -19.26 -3.16 -21.20
CA LEU A 14 -17.83 -2.94 -21.03
C LEU A 14 -17.56 -3.02 -19.53
N ALA A 15 -16.73 -3.97 -19.11
CA ALA A 15 -16.19 -3.97 -17.74
C ALA A 15 -15.54 -2.59 -17.48
N PRO A 16 -15.72 -2.02 -16.29
CA PRO A 16 -15.08 -0.74 -15.98
C PRO A 16 -13.58 -0.86 -16.26
N ALA A 17 -13.02 0.18 -16.88
CA ALA A 17 -11.63 0.19 -17.26
C ALA A 17 -10.76 0.18 -16.00
N GLN A 18 -10.00 -0.88 -15.79
CA GLN A 18 -9.04 -0.98 -14.70
C GLN A 18 -8.07 0.19 -14.74
N THR A 19 -7.75 0.76 -13.59
CA THR A 19 -6.83 1.88 -13.49
C THR A 19 -5.80 1.63 -12.40
N LEU A 20 -4.53 1.83 -12.72
CA LEU A 20 -3.43 1.80 -11.76
C LEU A 20 -3.05 3.24 -11.40
N LEU A 21 -3.06 3.57 -10.12
CA LEU A 21 -2.52 4.81 -9.58
C LEU A 21 -1.10 4.57 -9.11
N VAL A 22 -0.15 5.42 -9.50
CA VAL A 22 1.26 5.31 -9.10
C VAL A 22 1.76 6.66 -8.62
N LEU A 23 2.19 6.72 -7.35
CA LEU A 23 2.86 7.90 -6.83
C LEU A 23 4.30 7.99 -7.31
N ASN A 24 4.72 9.21 -7.63
CA ASN A 24 6.10 9.53 -7.96
C ASN A 24 6.63 10.54 -6.94
N LYS A 25 7.78 10.25 -6.32
CA LYS A 25 8.38 11.09 -5.26
C LYS A 25 8.73 12.51 -5.69
N GLU A 26 8.76 12.77 -6.97
CA GLU A 26 8.89 14.13 -7.53
C GLU A 26 7.69 15.05 -7.22
N GLY A 27 6.57 14.49 -6.72
CA GLY A 27 5.36 15.25 -6.37
C GLY A 27 4.23 15.10 -7.38
N SER A 28 4.00 13.87 -7.88
CA SER A 28 2.90 13.60 -8.80
C SER A 28 2.24 12.24 -8.53
N LEU A 29 0.95 12.12 -8.93
CA LEU A 29 0.20 10.88 -9.03
C LEU A 29 -0.06 10.58 -10.51
N ALA A 30 0.53 9.52 -11.03
CA ALA A 30 0.24 9.03 -12.36
C ALA A 30 -1.03 8.17 -12.37
N ILE A 31 -1.95 8.46 -13.29
CA ILE A 31 -3.14 7.66 -13.60
C ILE A 31 -2.80 6.84 -14.84
N VAL A 32 -2.78 5.52 -14.71
CA VAL A 32 -2.23 4.61 -15.72
C VAL A 32 -3.30 3.65 -16.21
N ASP A 33 -3.36 3.44 -17.53
CA ASP A 33 -4.02 2.28 -18.12
C ASP A 33 -3.08 1.07 -18.01
N PRO A 34 -3.37 0.10 -17.13
CA PRO A 34 -2.47 -1.02 -16.88
C PRO A 34 -2.42 -2.03 -18.03
N ASN A 35 -3.42 -2.04 -18.91
CA ASN A 35 -3.46 -2.96 -20.05
C ASN A 35 -2.66 -2.42 -21.25
N ALA A 36 -2.72 -1.10 -21.47
CA ALA A 36 -1.91 -0.42 -22.47
C ALA A 36 -0.50 -0.08 -21.98
N GLY A 37 -0.22 -0.19 -20.67
CA GLY A 37 1.04 0.25 -20.08
C GLY A 37 1.27 1.76 -20.23
N LYS A 38 0.20 2.57 -20.23
CA LYS A 38 0.26 3.98 -20.62
C LYS A 38 -0.24 4.91 -19.53
N VAL A 39 0.53 5.97 -19.25
CA VAL A 39 0.09 7.08 -18.39
C VAL A 39 -0.97 7.89 -19.13
N LEU A 40 -2.16 7.99 -18.54
CA LEU A 40 -3.30 8.76 -19.05
C LEU A 40 -3.28 10.21 -18.55
N ALA A 41 -2.74 10.42 -17.35
CA ALA A 41 -2.60 11.73 -16.73
C ALA A 41 -1.57 11.67 -15.60
N ALA A 42 -0.98 12.84 -15.27
CA ALA A 42 -0.21 13.04 -14.06
C ALA A 42 -0.81 14.24 -13.28
N VAL A 43 -1.17 14.01 -12.03
CA VAL A 43 -1.76 15.04 -11.15
C VAL A 43 -0.70 15.46 -10.14
N ARG A 44 -0.50 16.76 -9.99
CA ARG A 44 0.42 17.27 -8.95
C ARG A 44 -0.12 16.96 -7.56
N THR A 45 0.80 16.60 -6.65
CA THR A 45 0.56 16.37 -5.23
C THR A 45 1.42 17.31 -4.39
N GLY A 46 1.48 17.09 -3.08
CA GLY A 46 2.48 17.72 -2.24
C GLY A 46 3.87 17.13 -2.45
N GLU A 47 4.81 17.55 -1.61
CA GLU A 47 6.22 17.18 -1.75
C GLU A 47 6.51 15.79 -1.23
N GLN A 48 7.31 15.03 -1.97
CA GLN A 48 7.73 13.67 -1.67
C GLN A 48 6.58 12.79 -1.18
N PRO A 49 5.55 12.57 -2.01
CA PRO A 49 4.45 11.68 -1.65
C PRO A 49 4.96 10.24 -1.55
N HIS A 50 4.41 9.47 -0.60
CA HIS A 50 4.84 8.08 -0.36
C HIS A 50 3.76 7.05 -0.63
N GLU A 51 2.54 7.23 -0.10
CA GLU A 51 1.48 6.24 -0.24
C GLU A 51 0.19 6.87 -0.79
N VAL A 52 -0.60 6.04 -1.47
CA VAL A 52 -1.92 6.40 -2.02
C VAL A 52 -2.93 5.32 -1.69
N ALA A 53 -4.12 5.75 -1.28
CA ALA A 53 -5.30 4.90 -1.17
C ALA A 53 -6.45 5.52 -1.97
N VAL A 54 -7.41 4.68 -2.39
CA VAL A 54 -8.55 5.11 -3.19
C VAL A 54 -9.86 4.71 -2.50
N SER A 55 -10.89 5.57 -2.56
CA SER A 55 -12.23 5.30 -2.03
C SER A 55 -12.86 4.07 -2.69
N ALA A 56 -13.83 3.46 -2.02
CA ALA A 56 -14.48 2.24 -2.50
C ALA A 56 -15.12 2.39 -3.89
N ASP A 57 -15.59 3.59 -4.23
CA ASP A 57 -16.17 3.90 -5.55
C ASP A 57 -15.11 4.30 -6.61
N GLY A 58 -13.84 4.31 -6.26
CA GLY A 58 -12.73 4.63 -7.15
C GLY A 58 -12.59 6.11 -7.54
N LYS A 59 -13.40 7.02 -6.93
CA LYS A 59 -13.43 8.42 -7.38
C LYS A 59 -12.45 9.34 -6.66
N ILE A 60 -12.20 9.08 -5.39
CA ILE A 60 -11.31 9.91 -4.56
C ILE A 60 -10.05 9.12 -4.22
N ALA A 61 -8.89 9.69 -4.50
CA ALA A 61 -7.63 9.19 -3.98
C ALA A 61 -7.09 10.14 -2.91
N CYS A 62 -6.55 9.56 -1.83
CA CYS A 62 -5.87 10.27 -0.77
C CYS A 62 -4.38 9.91 -0.79
N VAL A 63 -3.54 10.94 -0.79
CA VAL A 63 -2.08 10.83 -0.91
C VAL A 63 -1.42 11.42 0.32
N THR A 64 -0.48 10.72 0.91
CA THR A 64 0.35 11.23 2.01
C THR A 64 1.57 11.97 1.46
N ASN A 65 1.69 13.25 1.78
CA ASN A 65 2.84 14.09 1.41
C ASN A 65 3.84 14.10 2.56
N TYR A 66 4.81 13.19 2.50
CA TYR A 66 5.77 12.95 3.58
C TYR A 66 6.74 14.10 3.80
N GLY A 67 7.06 14.83 2.71
CA GLY A 67 8.04 15.89 2.72
C GLY A 67 9.48 15.39 2.89
N GLY A 68 10.39 16.30 2.97
CA GLY A 68 11.81 16.01 3.14
C GLY A 68 12.71 17.08 2.53
N GLY A 69 14.03 16.87 2.63
CA GLY A 69 15.01 17.81 2.11
C GLY A 69 14.82 19.23 2.65
N PRO A 70 15.00 20.27 1.81
CA PRO A 70 14.88 21.67 2.23
C PRO A 70 13.47 22.10 2.68
N ALA A 71 12.42 21.40 2.23
CA ALA A 71 11.03 21.69 2.61
C ALA A 71 10.70 21.24 4.04
N GLY A 72 11.54 20.40 4.64
CA GLY A 72 11.30 19.83 5.95
C GLY A 72 10.22 18.74 5.96
N PRO A 73 9.72 18.34 7.15
CA PRO A 73 8.71 17.29 7.27
C PRO A 73 7.38 17.71 6.66
N GLY A 74 6.78 16.85 5.84
CA GLY A 74 5.45 17.06 5.26
C GLY A 74 4.36 17.08 6.34
N LYS A 75 3.29 17.81 6.04
CA LYS A 75 2.17 18.04 6.98
C LYS A 75 0.83 18.05 6.25
N THR A 76 0.73 17.40 5.09
CA THR A 76 -0.49 17.48 4.29
C THR A 76 -0.87 16.13 3.70
N LEU A 77 -2.18 15.98 3.43
CA LEU A 77 -2.71 14.98 2.50
C LEU A 77 -3.18 15.72 1.23
N SER A 78 -2.93 15.13 0.05
CA SER A 78 -3.56 15.59 -1.20
C SER A 78 -4.81 14.76 -1.45
N VAL A 79 -5.93 15.42 -1.73
CA VAL A 79 -7.21 14.79 -2.10
C VAL A 79 -7.42 14.97 -3.58
N ILE A 80 -7.49 13.86 -4.31
CA ILE A 80 -7.50 13.83 -5.77
C ILE A 80 -8.86 13.34 -6.29
N ASP A 81 -9.47 14.09 -7.20
CA ASP A 81 -10.57 13.65 -8.05
C ASP A 81 -9.96 12.81 -9.20
N VAL A 82 -10.11 11.48 -9.10
CA VAL A 82 -9.50 10.57 -10.06
C VAL A 82 -10.13 10.70 -11.45
N PRO A 83 -11.48 10.67 -11.60
CA PRO A 83 -12.13 10.91 -12.89
C PRO A 83 -11.80 12.29 -13.49
N GLY A 84 -11.81 13.34 -12.65
CA GLY A 84 -11.50 14.72 -13.05
C GLY A 84 -10.00 14.97 -13.25
N ARG A 85 -9.13 14.04 -12.87
CA ARG A 85 -7.67 14.09 -13.02
C ARG A 85 -7.06 15.37 -12.42
N LYS A 86 -7.50 15.74 -11.22
CA LYS A 86 -7.06 16.97 -10.56
C LYS A 86 -7.00 16.84 -9.05
N GLU A 87 -6.11 17.60 -8.42
CA GLU A 87 -6.15 17.80 -6.97
C GLU A 87 -7.36 18.69 -6.63
N LEU A 88 -8.20 18.23 -5.71
CA LEU A 88 -9.34 19.01 -5.19
C LEU A 88 -8.86 20.03 -4.16
N HIS A 89 -8.11 19.56 -3.19
CA HIS A 89 -7.53 20.38 -2.12
C HIS A 89 -6.46 19.59 -1.36
N ARG A 90 -5.76 20.30 -0.50
CA ARG A 90 -4.84 19.73 0.50
C ARG A 90 -5.41 19.87 1.89
N VAL A 91 -5.30 18.81 2.67
CA VAL A 91 -5.66 18.79 4.08
C VAL A 91 -4.42 19.16 4.89
N ASP A 92 -4.48 20.21 5.68
CA ASP A 92 -3.43 20.54 6.64
C ASP A 92 -3.56 19.64 7.87
N LEU A 93 -2.49 18.93 8.19
CA LEU A 93 -2.42 18.02 9.33
C LEU A 93 -1.81 18.65 10.58
N THR A 94 -1.40 19.93 10.52
CA THR A 94 -0.72 20.57 11.66
C THR A 94 -1.53 20.42 12.96
N PRO A 95 -0.94 19.95 14.10
CA PRO A 95 0.50 19.78 14.34
C PRO A 95 1.10 18.42 13.96
N LEU A 96 0.35 17.55 13.31
CA LEU A 96 0.85 16.24 12.86
C LEU A 96 1.81 16.42 11.68
N SER A 97 2.81 15.53 11.58
CA SER A 97 3.80 15.62 10.52
C SER A 97 4.35 14.24 10.13
N ARG A 98 4.99 14.20 8.96
CA ARG A 98 5.47 12.97 8.30
C ARG A 98 4.36 11.93 8.10
N PRO A 99 3.26 12.29 7.40
CA PRO A 99 2.27 11.30 7.02
C PRO A 99 2.89 10.32 6.03
N HIS A 100 2.80 9.00 6.31
CA HIS A 100 3.41 7.99 5.47
C HIS A 100 2.39 6.96 4.96
N GLY A 101 2.04 5.96 5.76
CA GLY A 101 1.04 4.95 5.37
C GLY A 101 -0.35 5.56 5.21
N VAL A 102 -1.10 5.13 4.21
CA VAL A 102 -2.52 5.46 4.04
C VAL A 102 -3.31 4.24 3.59
N TRP A 103 -4.54 4.11 4.10
CA TRP A 103 -5.43 3.01 3.75
C TRP A 103 -6.88 3.47 3.76
N ALA A 104 -7.66 3.05 2.75
CA ALA A 104 -9.07 3.39 2.65
C ALA A 104 -9.95 2.32 3.30
N VAL A 105 -10.97 2.76 4.06
CA VAL A 105 -12.11 1.93 4.48
C VAL A 105 -13.38 2.66 4.06
N GLY A 106 -14.10 2.10 3.10
CA GLY A 106 -15.18 2.82 2.43
C GLY A 106 -14.65 4.09 1.77
N ASP A 107 -15.18 5.23 2.17
CA ASP A 107 -14.81 6.55 1.65
C ASP A 107 -13.92 7.35 2.61
N LYS A 108 -13.47 6.74 3.72
CA LYS A 108 -12.56 7.37 4.70
C LYS A 108 -11.14 6.82 4.58
N PHE A 109 -10.17 7.63 5.02
CA PHE A 109 -8.76 7.32 4.85
C PHE A 109 -8.02 7.35 6.19
N TRP A 110 -7.54 6.18 6.63
CA TRP A 110 -6.60 6.08 7.74
C TRP A 110 -5.21 6.42 7.26
N PHE A 111 -4.47 7.19 8.06
CA PHE A 111 -3.08 7.55 7.76
C PHE A 111 -2.21 7.49 9.01
N THR A 112 -0.91 7.32 8.83
CA THR A 112 0.08 7.44 9.90
C THR A 112 0.67 8.84 9.94
N ALA A 113 1.06 9.31 11.14
CA ALA A 113 1.90 10.50 11.31
C ALA A 113 3.12 10.10 12.16
N GLU A 114 4.20 9.74 11.47
CA GLU A 114 5.38 9.10 12.08
C GLU A 114 6.01 9.91 13.21
N ALA A 115 6.16 11.23 12.99
CA ALA A 115 6.78 12.09 13.97
C ALA A 115 5.97 12.23 15.27
N ASN A 116 4.67 12.01 15.20
CA ASN A 116 3.75 12.14 16.33
C ASN A 116 3.39 10.80 16.98
N LYS A 117 3.80 9.66 16.40
CA LYS A 117 3.49 8.31 16.90
C LYS A 117 1.99 8.06 17.00
N VAL A 118 1.25 8.47 15.99
CA VAL A 118 -0.21 8.36 15.91
C VAL A 118 -0.65 7.85 14.55
N ILE A 119 -1.88 7.35 14.50
CA ILE A 119 -2.67 7.24 13.29
C ILE A 119 -3.84 8.21 13.35
N GLY A 120 -4.27 8.71 12.20
CA GLY A 120 -5.45 9.55 12.05
C GLY A 120 -6.39 8.99 11.00
N ARG A 121 -7.67 9.41 11.05
CA ARG A 121 -8.65 9.10 9.99
C ARG A 121 -9.21 10.39 9.41
N TYR A 122 -9.08 10.53 8.10
CA TYR A 122 -9.64 11.64 7.33
C TYR A 122 -10.97 11.25 6.71
N ASP A 123 -11.97 12.11 6.89
CA ASP A 123 -13.30 12.03 6.28
C ASP A 123 -13.42 13.08 5.17
N PRO A 124 -13.38 12.70 3.87
CA PRO A 124 -13.50 13.65 2.77
C PRO A 124 -14.86 14.36 2.70
N ALA A 125 -15.94 13.70 3.11
CA ALA A 125 -17.28 14.29 3.05
C ALA A 125 -17.44 15.45 4.03
N ALA A 126 -16.84 15.33 5.22
CA ALA A 126 -16.81 16.38 6.23
C ALA A 126 -15.56 17.29 6.11
N ASN A 127 -14.59 16.91 5.27
CA ASN A 127 -13.26 17.54 5.15
C ASN A 127 -12.58 17.76 6.50
N GLN A 128 -12.52 16.71 7.33
CA GLN A 128 -11.94 16.78 8.68
C GLN A 128 -11.23 15.50 9.08
N ILE A 129 -10.30 15.62 10.03
CA ILE A 129 -9.76 14.50 10.77
C ILE A 129 -10.74 14.17 11.90
N ASP A 130 -11.42 13.03 11.79
CA ASP A 130 -12.48 12.64 12.74
C ASP A 130 -11.98 11.72 13.86
N THR A 131 -10.80 11.15 13.72
CA THR A 131 -10.22 10.23 14.71
C THR A 131 -8.70 10.39 14.74
N ILE A 132 -8.12 10.38 15.95
CA ILE A 132 -6.67 10.29 16.16
C ILE A 132 -6.44 9.26 17.28
N ILE A 133 -5.54 8.30 17.04
CA ILE A 133 -5.17 7.26 17.99
C ILE A 133 -3.66 7.26 18.18
N GLY A 134 -3.22 7.38 19.43
CA GLY A 134 -1.81 7.27 19.79
C GLY A 134 -1.34 5.81 19.73
N THR A 135 -0.26 5.55 19.02
CA THR A 135 0.44 4.26 19.06
C THR A 135 1.51 4.25 20.16
N GLY A 136 2.06 5.42 20.46
CA GLY A 136 3.21 5.56 21.37
C GLY A 136 4.52 5.02 20.80
N GLN A 137 4.49 4.43 19.60
CA GLN A 137 5.60 3.70 19.00
C GLN A 137 6.45 4.59 18.10
N ASN A 138 7.77 4.39 18.14
CA ASN A 138 8.69 5.16 17.29
C ASN A 138 8.53 4.76 15.82
N THR A 139 8.37 5.78 14.96
CA THR A 139 8.23 5.63 13.51
C THR A 139 7.06 4.71 13.15
N THR A 140 5.84 5.10 13.57
CA THR A 140 4.59 4.44 13.14
C THR A 140 4.43 4.66 11.64
N HIS A 141 4.72 3.62 10.85
CA HIS A 141 5.03 3.74 9.42
C HIS A 141 3.86 3.39 8.51
N MET A 142 3.41 2.15 8.53
CA MET A 142 2.29 1.68 7.73
C MET A 142 1.05 1.46 8.60
N VAL A 143 -0.13 1.57 8.00
CA VAL A 143 -1.42 1.30 8.65
C VAL A 143 -2.26 0.37 7.78
N LEU A 144 -2.94 -0.59 8.40
CA LEU A 144 -3.86 -1.50 7.76
C LEU A 144 -5.05 -1.75 8.70
N PRO A 145 -6.20 -1.10 8.48
CA PRO A 145 -7.44 -1.40 9.20
C PRO A 145 -8.16 -2.61 8.62
N LEU A 146 -8.91 -3.34 9.42
CA LEU A 146 -9.93 -4.28 8.91
C LEU A 146 -11.09 -3.49 8.27
N PRO A 147 -11.84 -4.11 7.34
CA PRO A 147 -12.95 -3.42 6.66
C PRO A 147 -14.07 -2.91 7.58
N ASP A 148 -14.28 -3.54 8.72
CA ASP A 148 -15.25 -3.14 9.76
C ASP A 148 -14.66 -2.19 10.81
N GLU A 149 -13.39 -1.82 10.66
CA GLU A 149 -12.63 -1.01 11.61
C GLU A 149 -12.64 -1.56 13.06
N SER A 150 -12.94 -2.84 13.25
CA SER A 150 -12.87 -3.46 14.58
C SER A 150 -11.43 -3.59 15.10
N ARG A 151 -10.48 -3.64 14.15
CA ARG A 151 -9.05 -3.76 14.43
C ARG A 151 -8.23 -3.01 13.39
N ILE A 152 -7.14 -2.38 13.84
CA ILE A 152 -6.18 -1.69 12.98
C ILE A 152 -4.78 -2.18 13.33
N PHE A 153 -3.92 -2.31 12.33
CA PHE A 153 -2.53 -2.73 12.49
C PHE A 153 -1.59 -1.63 12.05
N THR A 154 -0.45 -1.49 12.74
CA THR A 154 0.64 -0.60 12.30
C THR A 154 1.98 -1.30 12.40
N SER A 155 2.88 -1.03 11.46
CA SER A 155 4.30 -1.32 11.63
C SER A 155 5.01 -0.11 12.21
N ASN A 156 5.97 -0.35 13.12
CA ASN A 156 6.70 0.70 13.80
C ASN A 156 8.21 0.45 13.67
N ILE A 157 8.81 1.07 12.65
CA ILE A 157 10.20 0.81 12.24
C ILE A 157 11.17 1.03 13.39
N GLY A 158 11.07 2.18 14.06
CA GLY A 158 12.00 2.56 15.12
C GLY A 158 11.80 1.82 16.44
N ALA A 159 10.62 1.23 16.66
CA ALA A 159 10.29 0.46 17.86
C ALA A 159 10.52 -1.05 17.68
N GLY A 160 10.59 -1.56 16.45
CA GLY A 160 10.70 -3.00 16.19
C GLY A 160 9.43 -3.77 16.55
N THR A 161 8.25 -3.17 16.34
CA THR A 161 6.97 -3.74 16.74
C THR A 161 5.93 -3.68 15.63
N ILE A 162 4.94 -4.57 15.71
CA ILE A 162 3.62 -4.43 15.13
C ILE A 162 2.67 -4.06 16.25
N THR A 163 1.91 -2.97 16.10
CA THR A 163 0.83 -2.63 17.05
C THR A 163 -0.50 -3.15 16.50
N ILE A 164 -1.21 -3.87 17.34
CA ILE A 164 -2.59 -4.32 17.13
C ILE A 164 -3.48 -3.39 17.95
N ILE A 165 -4.33 -2.63 17.29
CA ILE A 165 -5.22 -1.64 17.89
C ILE A 165 -6.64 -2.18 17.78
N ASP A 166 -7.22 -2.63 18.92
CA ASP A 166 -8.57 -3.17 18.99
C ASP A 166 -9.57 -2.10 19.38
N ARG A 167 -10.72 -2.08 18.73
CA ARG A 167 -11.83 -1.20 19.09
C ARG A 167 -12.57 -1.78 20.28
N ALA A 168 -12.46 -1.14 21.44
CA ALA A 168 -13.10 -1.54 22.68
C ALA A 168 -14.49 -0.88 22.89
N GLY A 169 -14.86 0.08 22.03
CA GLY A 169 -16.13 0.81 22.09
C GLY A 169 -16.11 2.05 21.20
N VAL A 170 -17.09 2.91 21.36
CA VAL A 170 -17.13 4.20 20.65
C VAL A 170 -15.98 5.07 21.17
N ASN A 171 -15.07 5.47 20.27
CA ASN A 171 -13.86 6.26 20.60
C ASN A 171 -12.98 5.65 21.71
N ASN A 172 -13.06 4.34 21.90
CA ASN A 172 -12.24 3.62 22.87
C ASN A 172 -11.45 2.53 22.15
N TRP A 173 -10.12 2.61 22.26
CA TRP A 173 -9.17 1.74 21.57
C TRP A 173 -8.15 1.20 22.56
N SER A 174 -7.71 -0.02 22.36
CA SER A 174 -6.66 -0.65 23.16
C SER A 174 -5.54 -1.15 22.27
N ASN A 175 -4.30 -0.85 22.64
CA ASN A 175 -3.11 -1.24 21.90
C ASN A 175 -2.46 -2.48 22.51
N THR A 176 -2.01 -3.39 21.64
CA THR A 176 -1.11 -4.48 21.97
C THR A 176 0.10 -4.38 21.06
N ASP A 177 1.28 -4.14 21.64
CA ASP A 177 2.53 -4.07 20.87
C ASP A 177 3.19 -5.45 20.87
N VAL A 178 3.43 -5.97 19.68
CA VAL A 178 4.07 -7.27 19.46
C VAL A 178 5.48 -7.01 18.93
N ALA A 179 6.48 -7.40 19.71
CA ALA A 179 7.88 -7.32 19.28
C ALA A 179 8.12 -8.25 18.09
N VAL A 180 8.78 -7.73 17.05
CA VAL A 180 9.18 -8.45 15.85
C VAL A 180 10.69 -8.29 15.62
N GLY A 181 11.20 -8.47 14.40
CA GLY A 181 12.61 -8.19 14.10
C GLY A 181 12.92 -6.70 13.97
N LYS A 182 14.14 -6.38 13.57
CA LYS A 182 14.61 -4.99 13.49
C LYS A 182 14.06 -4.28 12.25
N GLY A 183 13.44 -3.13 12.45
CA GLY A 183 12.95 -2.26 11.39
C GLY A 183 11.81 -2.88 10.57
N PRO A 184 10.67 -3.27 11.19
CA PRO A 184 9.51 -3.74 10.42
C PRO A 184 8.97 -2.58 9.57
N GLU A 185 9.25 -2.61 8.28
CA GLU A 185 8.85 -1.57 7.32
C GLU A 185 7.57 -1.98 6.60
N GLY A 186 7.63 -3.00 5.75
CA GLY A 186 6.46 -3.57 5.10
C GLY A 186 5.83 -4.70 5.91
N PHE A 187 4.52 -4.71 5.97
CA PHE A 187 3.76 -5.83 6.53
C PHE A 187 2.47 -6.04 5.76
N ASP A 188 1.87 -7.20 5.91
CA ASP A 188 0.56 -7.47 5.34
C ASP A 188 -0.23 -8.47 6.19
N LEU A 189 -1.56 -8.42 6.06
CA LEU A 189 -2.49 -9.36 6.66
C LEU A 189 -2.64 -10.57 5.74
N SER A 190 -2.51 -11.78 6.27
CA SER A 190 -2.78 -12.98 5.51
C SER A 190 -4.23 -13.01 5.02
N PRO A 191 -4.51 -13.52 3.79
CA PRO A 191 -5.87 -13.51 3.22
C PRO A 191 -6.93 -14.23 4.06
N ASP A 192 -6.52 -15.17 4.92
CA ASP A 192 -7.40 -15.84 5.88
C ASP A 192 -7.67 -15.04 7.16
N GLY A 193 -7.08 -13.83 7.28
CA GLY A 193 -7.25 -12.92 8.41
C GLY A 193 -6.63 -13.38 9.73
N LYS A 194 -5.76 -14.40 9.71
CA LYS A 194 -5.23 -15.01 10.94
C LYS A 194 -3.86 -14.53 11.37
N GLN A 195 -3.08 -14.01 10.42
CA GLN A 195 -1.67 -13.66 10.66
C GLN A 195 -1.32 -12.32 10.05
N ILE A 196 -0.40 -11.61 10.71
CA ILE A 196 0.39 -10.52 10.13
C ILE A 196 1.79 -11.07 9.84
N TRP A 197 2.30 -10.83 8.64
CA TRP A 197 3.70 -11.07 8.33
C TRP A 197 4.41 -9.72 8.18
N ALA A 198 5.48 -9.52 8.93
CA ALA A 198 6.28 -8.29 8.94
C ALA A 198 7.68 -8.55 8.39
N ALA A 199 8.06 -7.81 7.36
CA ALA A 199 9.40 -7.82 6.79
C ALA A 199 10.31 -6.86 7.56
N ASN A 200 11.32 -7.41 8.21
CA ASN A 200 12.23 -6.68 9.09
C ASN A 200 13.44 -6.19 8.27
N SER A 201 13.44 -4.90 7.90
CA SER A 201 14.34 -4.32 6.90
C SER A 201 15.81 -4.30 7.31
N GLN A 202 16.10 -4.36 8.61
CA GLN A 202 17.45 -4.20 9.14
C GLN A 202 18.15 -5.52 9.54
N ASP A 203 17.43 -6.65 9.51
CA ASP A 203 18.00 -7.96 9.87
C ASP A 203 17.71 -9.07 8.86
N GLY A 204 17.03 -8.75 7.77
CA GLY A 204 16.76 -9.69 6.67
C GLY A 204 15.87 -10.87 7.07
N THR A 205 14.95 -10.64 8.02
CA THR A 205 14.01 -11.64 8.51
C THR A 205 12.57 -11.27 8.21
N VAL A 206 11.67 -12.24 8.32
CA VAL A 206 10.22 -12.04 8.40
C VAL A 206 9.72 -12.61 9.72
N THR A 207 8.88 -11.85 10.42
CA THR A 207 8.20 -12.30 11.63
C THR A 207 6.72 -12.53 11.35
N VAL A 208 6.21 -13.68 11.78
CA VAL A 208 4.80 -14.05 11.73
C VAL A 208 4.17 -13.78 13.08
N VAL A 209 3.14 -12.95 13.10
CA VAL A 209 2.33 -12.63 14.29
C VAL A 209 0.98 -13.33 14.15
N ASP A 210 0.62 -14.13 15.14
CA ASP A 210 -0.70 -14.76 15.22
C ASP A 210 -1.69 -13.79 15.87
N LEU A 211 -2.82 -13.53 15.21
CA LEU A 211 -3.78 -12.50 15.60
C LEU A 211 -4.77 -12.96 16.69
N TYR A 212 -4.88 -14.25 16.95
CA TYR A 212 -5.69 -14.76 18.04
C TYR A 212 -4.95 -14.62 19.36
N THR A 213 -3.70 -15.07 19.40
CA THR A 213 -2.84 -14.98 20.59
C THR A 213 -2.17 -13.62 20.75
N LYS A 214 -2.14 -12.81 19.71
CA LYS A 214 -1.42 -11.52 19.60
C LYS A 214 0.07 -11.66 19.96
N ARG A 215 0.71 -12.68 19.41
CA ARG A 215 2.13 -12.99 19.67
C ARG A 215 2.87 -13.29 18.38
N ALA A 216 4.14 -12.96 18.35
CA ALA A 216 5.05 -13.49 17.35
C ALA A 216 5.22 -15.00 17.56
N ILE A 217 4.86 -15.79 16.55
CA ILE A 217 4.92 -17.25 16.60
C ILE A 217 6.11 -17.83 15.85
N GLN A 218 6.69 -17.06 14.93
CA GLN A 218 7.86 -17.47 14.16
C GLN A 218 8.61 -16.25 13.63
N THR A 219 9.94 -16.33 13.63
CA THR A 219 10.80 -15.42 12.86
C THR A 219 11.78 -16.27 12.06
N PHE A 220 11.90 -15.99 10.76
CA PHE A 220 12.76 -16.76 9.87
C PHE A 220 13.53 -15.84 8.91
N LYS A 221 14.73 -16.28 8.51
CA LYS A 221 15.59 -15.54 7.58
C LYS A 221 15.05 -15.68 6.15
N VAL A 222 15.00 -14.56 5.44
CA VAL A 222 14.68 -14.50 4.01
C VAL A 222 15.85 -13.99 3.17
N GLY A 223 16.93 -13.55 3.82
CA GLY A 223 18.16 -13.15 3.16
C GLY A 223 18.05 -11.89 2.32
N THR A 224 17.06 -11.02 2.61
CA THR A 224 16.99 -9.68 2.03
C THR A 224 18.05 -8.78 2.67
N LYS A 225 18.58 -7.82 1.91
CA LYS A 225 19.52 -6.82 2.42
C LYS A 225 18.79 -5.68 3.10
N ARG A 226 17.68 -5.22 2.48
CA ARG A 226 16.80 -4.17 3.00
C ARG A 226 15.40 -4.34 2.43
N SER A 227 14.61 -5.20 3.07
CA SER A 227 13.19 -5.37 2.68
C SER A 227 12.43 -4.06 2.88
N ASN A 228 11.58 -3.70 1.90
CA ASN A 228 10.76 -2.48 1.96
C ASN A 228 9.28 -2.80 2.08
N ARG A 229 8.70 -3.54 1.14
CA ARG A 229 7.30 -3.97 1.19
C ARG A 229 7.19 -5.48 1.26
N LEU A 230 6.14 -5.93 1.91
CA LEU A 230 5.70 -7.32 1.92
C LEU A 230 4.23 -7.35 1.54
N LYS A 231 3.84 -8.21 0.59
CA LYS A 231 2.45 -8.41 0.17
C LYS A 231 2.13 -9.87 -0.03
N PHE A 232 0.96 -10.31 0.47
CA PHE A 232 0.38 -11.58 0.08
C PHE A 232 -0.30 -11.48 -1.29
N SER A 233 -0.22 -12.53 -2.10
CA SER A 233 -1.16 -12.65 -3.22
C SER A 233 -2.58 -12.88 -2.67
N PRO A 234 -3.62 -12.29 -3.29
CA PRO A 234 -5.00 -12.45 -2.83
C PRO A 234 -5.46 -13.91 -2.71
N ASP A 235 -4.94 -14.81 -3.54
CA ASP A 235 -5.19 -16.27 -3.46
C ASP A 235 -4.45 -16.96 -2.29
N GLY A 236 -3.63 -16.23 -1.56
CA GLY A 236 -2.93 -16.69 -0.36
C GLY A 236 -1.74 -17.62 -0.61
N ARG A 237 -1.33 -17.86 -1.86
CA ARG A 237 -0.25 -18.80 -2.18
C ARG A 237 1.14 -18.20 -2.09
N LEU A 238 1.29 -16.93 -2.45
CA LEU A 238 2.58 -16.27 -2.56
C LEU A 238 2.73 -15.15 -1.53
N VAL A 239 3.99 -14.90 -1.15
CA VAL A 239 4.42 -13.71 -0.42
C VAL A 239 5.52 -13.03 -1.22
N LEU A 240 5.30 -11.77 -1.57
CA LEU A 240 6.22 -10.95 -2.35
C LEU A 240 6.91 -9.94 -1.42
N ILE A 241 8.23 -9.85 -1.52
CA ILE A 241 9.03 -8.90 -0.71
C ILE A 241 9.98 -8.14 -1.63
N SER A 242 9.87 -6.82 -1.67
CA SER A 242 10.83 -5.95 -2.37
C SER A 242 12.08 -5.73 -1.52
N ASP A 243 13.26 -5.84 -2.12
CA ASP A 243 14.55 -5.61 -1.48
C ASP A 243 15.25 -4.42 -2.15
N LEU A 244 15.21 -3.26 -1.48
CA LEU A 244 15.74 -2.00 -1.98
C LEU A 244 17.23 -2.10 -2.36
N ASP A 245 18.03 -2.73 -1.50
CA ASP A 245 19.49 -2.73 -1.65
C ASP A 245 20.00 -3.90 -2.51
N ALA A 246 19.23 -4.99 -2.59
CA ALA A 246 19.53 -6.08 -3.51
C ALA A 246 19.04 -5.81 -4.95
N GLY A 247 18.07 -4.87 -5.12
CA GLY A 247 17.49 -4.57 -6.41
C GLY A 247 16.62 -5.69 -6.96
N GLU A 248 15.92 -6.43 -6.07
CA GLU A 248 15.16 -7.62 -6.45
C GLU A 248 13.81 -7.71 -5.76
N LEU A 249 12.94 -8.51 -6.35
CA LEU A 249 11.70 -9.01 -5.74
C LEU A 249 11.94 -10.46 -5.32
N LEU A 250 11.84 -10.74 -4.02
CA LEU A 250 11.77 -12.10 -3.50
C LEU A 250 10.32 -12.57 -3.55
N VAL A 251 10.10 -13.77 -4.08
CA VAL A 251 8.81 -14.46 -4.08
C VAL A 251 8.92 -15.74 -3.29
N LEU A 252 8.13 -15.86 -2.23
CA LEU A 252 8.05 -17.04 -1.38
C LEU A 252 6.74 -17.78 -1.61
N GLU A 253 6.76 -19.11 -1.51
CA GLU A 253 5.57 -19.91 -1.26
C GLU A 253 5.16 -19.72 0.22
N ARG A 254 3.90 -19.32 0.46
CA ARG A 254 3.43 -18.97 1.81
C ARG A 254 3.61 -20.10 2.82
N ASP A 255 3.12 -21.29 2.50
CA ASP A 255 3.01 -22.38 3.47
C ASP A 255 4.38 -22.98 3.83
N THR A 256 5.21 -23.24 2.83
CA THR A 256 6.55 -23.82 3.01
C THR A 256 7.64 -22.79 3.30
N LYS A 257 7.37 -21.50 3.04
CA LYS A 257 8.33 -20.39 3.11
C LYS A 257 9.54 -20.54 2.18
N LYS A 258 9.40 -21.39 1.17
CA LYS A 258 10.45 -21.65 0.19
C LYS A 258 10.59 -20.48 -0.78
N ASP A 259 11.83 -20.07 -1.05
CA ASP A 259 12.16 -19.14 -2.14
C ASP A 259 11.77 -19.80 -3.47
N LEU A 260 10.81 -19.21 -4.17
CA LEU A 260 10.42 -19.63 -5.52
C LEU A 260 11.24 -18.86 -6.58
N ALA A 261 11.46 -17.58 -6.35
CA ALA A 261 12.23 -16.73 -7.25
C ALA A 261 12.85 -15.51 -6.54
N ARG A 262 13.97 -15.05 -7.10
CA ARG A 262 14.56 -13.71 -6.84
C ARG A 262 14.70 -13.00 -8.17
N ILE A 263 13.74 -12.12 -8.46
CA ILE A 263 13.61 -11.44 -9.74
C ILE A 263 14.39 -10.13 -9.68
N LYS A 264 15.43 -9.99 -10.48
CA LYS A 264 16.18 -8.74 -10.58
C LYS A 264 15.33 -7.67 -11.26
N LEU A 265 15.04 -6.58 -10.54
CA LEU A 265 14.19 -5.51 -11.01
C LEU A 265 14.96 -4.25 -11.42
N GLY A 266 16.04 -3.94 -10.73
CA GLY A 266 16.80 -2.70 -10.90
C GLY A 266 17.02 -2.00 -9.57
N ARG A 267 17.24 -0.70 -9.61
CA ARG A 267 17.61 0.08 -8.41
C ARG A 267 16.39 0.39 -7.54
N GLN A 268 16.49 0.05 -6.26
CA GLN A 268 15.54 0.43 -5.23
C GLN A 268 14.07 0.02 -5.55
N PRO A 269 13.76 -1.26 -5.75
CA PRO A 269 12.38 -1.71 -5.83
C PRO A 269 11.69 -1.51 -4.47
N ALA A 270 10.56 -0.78 -4.47
CA ALA A 270 9.83 -0.34 -3.28
C ALA A 270 8.39 -0.87 -3.25
N GLY A 271 7.40 -0.03 -3.58
CA GLY A 271 5.99 -0.35 -3.54
C GLY A 271 5.62 -1.62 -4.31
N ILE A 272 4.73 -2.44 -3.74
CA ILE A 272 4.18 -3.64 -4.37
C ILE A 272 2.66 -3.55 -4.38
N LEU A 273 2.05 -3.78 -5.55
CA LEU A 273 0.62 -3.96 -5.71
C LEU A 273 0.36 -5.26 -6.47
N ILE A 274 -0.56 -6.09 -5.99
CA ILE A 274 -0.95 -7.33 -6.65
C ILE A 274 -2.40 -7.20 -7.10
N THR A 275 -2.70 -7.59 -8.35
CA THR A 275 -4.07 -7.55 -8.88
C THR A 275 -5.00 -8.48 -8.12
N PRO A 276 -6.30 -8.13 -7.96
CA PRO A 276 -7.25 -8.94 -7.19
C PRO A 276 -7.40 -10.39 -7.66
N ASP A 277 -7.16 -10.65 -8.95
CA ASP A 277 -7.17 -11.98 -9.56
C ASP A 277 -5.87 -12.78 -9.33
N SER A 278 -4.90 -12.21 -8.62
CA SER A 278 -3.55 -12.79 -8.41
C SER A 278 -2.77 -13.08 -9.70
N ALA A 279 -3.13 -12.44 -10.82
CA ALA A 279 -2.47 -12.70 -12.10
C ALA A 279 -1.17 -11.91 -12.27
N ARG A 280 -1.13 -10.68 -11.74
CA ARG A 280 0.01 -9.75 -11.92
C ARG A 280 0.41 -9.09 -10.61
N ALA A 281 1.70 -8.78 -10.49
CA ALA A 281 2.22 -7.84 -9.51
C ALA A 281 2.85 -6.63 -10.23
N TYR A 282 2.60 -5.45 -9.70
CA TYR A 282 3.25 -4.20 -10.08
C TYR A 282 4.24 -3.84 -8.98
N VAL A 283 5.49 -3.61 -9.35
CA VAL A 283 6.56 -3.24 -8.40
C VAL A 283 7.19 -1.94 -8.83
N ALA A 284 7.10 -0.93 -7.98
CA ALA A 284 7.74 0.36 -8.20
C ALA A 284 9.26 0.21 -8.10
N VAL A 285 10.00 0.47 -9.19
CA VAL A 285 11.46 0.48 -9.23
C VAL A 285 11.91 1.94 -9.14
N THR A 286 11.91 2.44 -7.91
CA THR A 286 12.06 3.87 -7.56
C THR A 286 13.33 4.48 -8.19
N GLY A 287 14.46 3.78 -8.11
CA GLY A 287 15.74 4.27 -8.61
C GLY A 287 15.88 4.27 -10.14
N ASP A 288 15.00 3.58 -10.86
CA ASP A 288 15.01 3.47 -12.32
C ASP A 288 13.77 4.11 -12.98
N ASN A 289 12.92 4.78 -12.20
CA ASN A 289 11.77 5.57 -12.66
C ASN A 289 10.74 4.76 -13.47
N ASN A 290 10.52 3.51 -13.12
CA ASN A 290 9.53 2.66 -13.78
C ASN A 290 8.81 1.74 -12.80
N VAL A 291 7.69 1.20 -13.22
CA VAL A 291 6.97 0.11 -12.55
C VAL A 291 7.17 -1.17 -13.34
N ALA A 292 7.76 -2.19 -12.73
CA ALA A 292 7.88 -3.51 -13.31
C ALA A 292 6.56 -4.28 -13.18
N VAL A 293 6.12 -4.92 -14.26
CA VAL A 293 4.92 -5.76 -14.30
C VAL A 293 5.35 -7.22 -14.31
N ILE A 294 5.00 -7.98 -13.28
CA ILE A 294 5.38 -9.39 -13.12
C ILE A 294 4.14 -10.26 -13.36
N LYS A 295 4.26 -11.29 -14.20
CA LYS A 295 3.28 -12.38 -14.30
C LYS A 295 3.49 -13.35 -13.17
N LEU A 296 2.51 -13.49 -12.25
CA LEU A 296 2.69 -14.36 -11.08
C LEU A 296 2.67 -15.85 -11.41
N ALA A 297 2.07 -16.26 -12.53
CA ALA A 297 2.08 -17.66 -12.97
C ALA A 297 3.46 -18.16 -13.42
N THR A 298 4.29 -17.28 -14.01
CA THR A 298 5.64 -17.63 -14.52
C THR A 298 6.77 -16.98 -13.74
N LEU A 299 6.47 -16.00 -12.86
CA LEU A 299 7.42 -15.21 -12.10
C LEU A 299 8.40 -14.43 -13.00
N GLU A 300 7.93 -13.98 -14.16
CA GLU A 300 8.71 -13.23 -15.16
C GLU A 300 8.26 -11.79 -15.26
N ILE A 301 9.20 -10.89 -15.59
CA ILE A 301 8.89 -9.50 -15.95
C ILE A 301 8.22 -9.51 -17.32
N ALA A 302 6.95 -9.10 -17.36
CA ALA A 302 6.19 -9.00 -18.61
C ALA A 302 6.34 -7.64 -19.29
N ASP A 303 6.51 -6.56 -18.51
CA ASP A 303 6.54 -5.19 -19.01
C ASP A 303 7.18 -4.23 -17.98
N ARG A 304 7.46 -3.00 -18.41
CA ARG A 304 7.89 -1.87 -17.58
C ARG A 304 7.17 -0.59 -18.01
N ILE A 305 6.49 0.04 -17.06
CA ILE A 305 5.72 1.26 -17.30
C ILE A 305 6.49 2.46 -16.75
N GLN A 306 6.78 3.43 -17.60
CA GLN A 306 7.37 4.71 -17.19
C GLN A 306 6.27 5.62 -16.63
N THR A 307 6.34 6.02 -15.35
CA THR A 307 5.25 6.76 -14.69
C THR A 307 5.63 8.17 -14.24
N GLY A 308 6.90 8.43 -14.06
CA GLY A 308 7.48 9.66 -13.51
C GLY A 308 8.72 9.33 -12.67
N ASN A 309 9.30 10.32 -11.99
CA ASN A 309 10.52 10.11 -11.23
C ASN A 309 10.24 9.61 -9.81
N GLY A 310 10.87 8.48 -9.47
CA GLY A 310 10.78 7.89 -8.15
C GLY A 310 9.40 7.29 -7.84
N PRO A 311 8.87 6.33 -8.64
CA PRO A 311 7.62 5.63 -8.31
C PRO A 311 7.73 4.92 -6.96
N ASP A 312 6.62 4.90 -6.18
CA ASP A 312 6.55 4.28 -4.86
C ASP A 312 5.17 3.65 -4.58
N GLY A 313 4.33 4.27 -3.74
CA GLY A 313 3.00 3.75 -3.41
C GLY A 313 2.07 3.65 -4.62
N MET A 314 1.23 2.61 -4.63
CA MET A 314 0.31 2.33 -5.72
C MET A 314 -1.07 1.94 -5.19
N ALA A 315 -2.12 2.25 -5.97
CA ALA A 315 -3.49 1.79 -5.72
C ALA A 315 -4.14 1.29 -7.02
N TRP A 316 -5.14 0.42 -6.86
CA TRP A 316 -5.87 -0.21 -7.95
C TRP A 316 -7.34 0.17 -7.94
N ILE A 317 -7.88 0.48 -9.10
CA ILE A 317 -9.31 0.74 -9.34
C ILE A 317 -9.80 -0.31 -10.35
N GLN A 318 -10.93 -0.95 -9.99
CA GLN A 318 -11.63 -1.92 -10.86
C GLN A 318 -12.69 -1.24 -11.68
#